data_0d8068c0d9ba08a7e67477bd7328a40a
#
_entry.id   0d8068c0d9ba08a7e67477bd7328a40a
#
_cell.length_a   1.000
_cell.length_b   1.000
_cell.length_c   1.000
_cell.angle_alpha   90.00
_cell.angle_beta   90.00
_cell.angle_gamma   90.00
#
_symmetry.space_group_name_H-M   'P 1'
#
loop_
_entity.id
_entity.type
_entity.pdbx_description
1 polymer ?
#
loop_
_entity_poly.entity_id
_entity_poly.type
_entity_poly.pdbx_seq_one_letter_code
_entity_poly.pdbx_strand_id
1 'polypeptide(L)'
;MEKRFDANRFRVLSGSAIKMIALAAMILDHIGASLLIKAPFANQTLFSVFSHNITLYWIVRAVGRLAFPMYCFLLTEGFRYTRSREKYGVNLLLFALISEIPWNLEHSGRFFYKTQNVFFTLFLGFLAMYFYEKYRNDQRKMFFSLLAIFVVSIVLRSDYGSKGVGFILFLYMMKDHRAVRDIVGSCFLSNPGIVIFSFVPIEMYNSKRGFIRTKPAKYLFYAAYPVHILILYFIRNAVYGY
;
A
#
# COMPACT_ATOMS: atom_id res chain seq x y z
N MET A 1 38.63 -9.94 -17.89
CA MET A 1 37.38 -9.40 -18.52
C MET A 1 36.25 -9.58 -17.53
N GLU A 2 36.05 -8.61 -16.62
CA GLU A 2 34.95 -8.63 -15.61
C GLU A 2 33.65 -8.34 -16.36
N LYS A 3 32.75 -9.32 -16.42
CA LYS A 3 31.37 -9.10 -16.91
C LYS A 3 30.68 -8.10 -15.96
N ARG A 4 30.68 -6.82 -16.30
CA ARG A 4 29.81 -5.82 -15.64
C ARG A 4 28.40 -6.37 -15.63
N PHE A 5 27.88 -6.59 -14.43
CA PHE A 5 26.52 -7.05 -14.17
C PHE A 5 25.57 -5.99 -14.72
N ASP A 6 24.93 -6.25 -15.86
CA ASP A 6 24.00 -5.30 -16.47
C ASP A 6 22.66 -5.33 -15.70
N ALA A 7 22.58 -4.48 -14.68
CA ALA A 7 21.40 -4.34 -13.82
C ALA A 7 20.12 -4.01 -14.63
N ASN A 8 20.23 -3.53 -15.86
CA ASN A 8 19.08 -3.23 -16.72
C ASN A 8 18.37 -4.51 -17.22
N ARG A 9 19.09 -5.62 -17.30
CA ARG A 9 18.55 -6.91 -17.76
C ARG A 9 17.45 -7.46 -16.85
N PHE A 10 17.44 -7.07 -15.58
CA PHE A 10 16.45 -7.51 -14.57
C PHE A 10 15.22 -6.61 -14.49
N ARG A 11 15.21 -5.44 -15.17
CA ARG A 11 14.09 -4.50 -15.13
C ARG A 11 13.05 -4.83 -16.19
N VAL A 12 12.23 -5.83 -15.89
CA VAL A 12 11.26 -6.38 -16.83
C VAL A 12 9.81 -5.97 -16.52
N LEU A 13 9.51 -5.55 -15.26
CA LEU A 13 8.16 -5.24 -14.82
C LEU A 13 7.76 -3.80 -15.16
N SER A 14 6.60 -3.63 -15.78
CA SER A 14 5.99 -2.31 -15.95
C SER A 14 5.22 -1.88 -14.70
N GLY A 15 4.91 -0.58 -14.58
CA GLY A 15 4.06 -0.10 -13.50
C GLY A 15 2.68 -0.76 -13.45
N SER A 16 2.13 -1.17 -14.61
CA SER A 16 0.88 -1.96 -14.64
C SER A 16 1.07 -3.37 -14.11
N ALA A 17 2.20 -4.02 -14.37
CA ALA A 17 2.51 -5.35 -13.84
C ALA A 17 2.63 -5.30 -12.30
N ILE A 18 3.38 -4.33 -11.76
CA ILE A 18 3.51 -4.14 -10.31
C ILE A 18 2.15 -3.86 -9.67
N LYS A 19 1.28 -3.06 -10.32
CA LYS A 19 -0.09 -2.83 -9.85
C LYS A 19 -0.90 -4.13 -9.75
N MET A 20 -0.80 -5.01 -10.73
CA MET A 20 -1.50 -6.31 -10.69
C MET A 20 -0.99 -7.21 -9.58
N ILE A 21 0.34 -7.27 -9.39
CA ILE A 21 0.96 -8.01 -8.28
C ILE A 21 0.49 -7.46 -6.93
N ALA A 22 0.52 -6.14 -6.76
CA ALA A 22 0.06 -5.48 -5.54
C ALA A 22 -1.44 -5.71 -5.29
N LEU A 23 -2.27 -5.69 -6.34
CA LEU A 23 -3.71 -5.96 -6.25
C LEU A 23 -3.96 -7.41 -5.80
N ALA A 24 -3.29 -8.37 -6.40
CA ALA A 24 -3.41 -9.77 -6.03
C ALA A 24 -2.99 -10.00 -4.56
N ALA A 25 -1.85 -9.45 -4.15
CA ALA A 25 -1.39 -9.51 -2.77
C ALA A 25 -2.40 -8.86 -1.79
N MET A 26 -2.95 -7.70 -2.14
CA MET A 26 -3.95 -6.99 -1.33
C MET A 26 -5.24 -7.80 -1.17
N ILE A 27 -5.74 -8.42 -2.25
CA ILE A 27 -6.94 -9.27 -2.17
C ILE A 27 -6.67 -10.48 -1.28
N LEU A 28 -5.50 -11.12 -1.40
CA LEU A 28 -5.09 -12.22 -0.51
C LEU A 28 -5.04 -11.78 0.94
N ASP A 29 -4.49 -10.58 1.23
CA ASP A 29 -4.45 -10.03 2.59
C ASP A 29 -5.85 -9.92 3.19
N HIS A 30 -6.79 -9.33 2.43
CA HIS A 30 -8.16 -9.13 2.93
C HIS A 30 -8.94 -10.45 3.02
N ILE A 31 -8.71 -11.43 2.13
CA ILE A 31 -9.25 -12.79 2.30
C ILE A 31 -8.73 -13.38 3.62
N GLY A 32 -7.44 -13.24 3.90
CA GLY A 32 -6.84 -13.67 5.16
C GLY A 32 -7.51 -13.02 6.36
N ALA A 33 -7.60 -11.68 6.34
CA ALA A 33 -8.13 -10.90 7.45
C ALA A 33 -9.64 -11.06 7.66
N SER A 34 -10.41 -11.28 6.60
CA SER A 34 -11.88 -11.35 6.65
C SER A 34 -12.40 -12.78 6.85
N LEU A 35 -11.85 -13.73 6.12
CA LEU A 35 -12.38 -15.10 6.05
C LEU A 35 -11.50 -16.11 6.81
N LEU A 36 -10.19 -16.17 6.51
CA LEU A 36 -9.33 -17.22 7.04
C LEU A 36 -9.05 -17.07 8.54
N ILE A 37 -9.11 -15.86 9.09
CA ILE A 37 -8.95 -15.64 10.53
C ILE A 37 -9.95 -16.45 11.36
N LYS A 38 -11.15 -16.72 10.82
CA LYS A 38 -12.24 -17.46 11.46
C LYS A 38 -12.31 -18.92 11.04
N ALA A 39 -11.56 -19.34 10.04
CA ALA A 39 -11.57 -20.69 9.52
C ALA A 39 -10.63 -21.59 10.35
N PRO A 40 -11.15 -22.63 11.06
CA PRO A 40 -10.32 -23.49 11.92
C PRO A 40 -9.18 -24.16 11.15
N PHE A 41 -9.41 -24.61 9.92
CA PHE A 41 -8.39 -25.27 9.08
C PHE A 41 -7.23 -24.33 8.73
N ALA A 42 -7.50 -23.05 8.56
CA ALA A 42 -6.49 -22.07 8.17
C ALA A 42 -5.56 -21.66 9.33
N ASN A 43 -5.99 -21.95 10.57
CA ASN A 43 -5.26 -21.66 11.78
C ASN A 43 -4.51 -22.88 12.35
N GLN A 44 -4.61 -24.05 11.70
CA GLN A 44 -3.84 -25.22 12.06
C GLN A 44 -2.37 -25.01 11.69
N THR A 45 -1.46 -25.45 12.57
CA THR A 45 -0.03 -25.39 12.32
C THR A 45 0.35 -26.33 11.21
N LEU A 46 0.90 -25.81 10.11
CA LEU A 46 1.44 -26.59 9.00
C LEU A 46 2.85 -27.09 9.33
N PHE A 47 3.67 -26.19 9.86
CA PHE A 47 5.02 -26.47 10.34
C PHE A 47 5.48 -25.32 11.26
N SER A 48 6.58 -25.53 12.00
CA SER A 48 7.14 -24.52 12.90
C SER A 48 8.57 -24.16 12.47
N VAL A 49 8.88 -22.85 12.52
CA VAL A 49 10.20 -22.29 12.23
C VAL A 49 10.62 -21.40 13.41
N PHE A 50 11.75 -21.67 14.05
CA PHE A 50 12.25 -20.89 15.19
C PHE A 50 11.16 -20.53 16.22
N SER A 51 10.41 -21.52 16.72
CA SER A 51 9.31 -21.32 17.69
C SER A 51 8.09 -20.56 17.18
N HIS A 52 8.01 -20.24 15.90
CA HIS A 52 6.83 -19.64 15.28
C HIS A 52 6.04 -20.69 14.53
N ASN A 53 4.77 -20.83 14.85
CA ASN A 53 3.85 -21.72 14.14
C ASN A 53 3.41 -21.07 12.83
N ILE A 54 3.75 -21.71 11.72
CA ILE A 54 3.36 -21.27 10.39
C ILE A 54 2.03 -21.93 10.03
N THR A 55 1.02 -21.10 9.81
CA THR A 55 -0.35 -21.51 9.43
C THR A 55 -0.67 -20.98 8.03
N LEU A 56 -1.69 -21.52 7.39
CA LEU A 56 -2.17 -20.97 6.11
C LEU A 56 -2.57 -19.50 6.25
N TYR A 57 -3.25 -19.13 7.33
CA TYR A 57 -3.57 -17.75 7.67
C TYR A 57 -2.31 -16.86 7.68
N TRP A 58 -1.25 -17.29 8.39
CA TRP A 58 0.00 -16.55 8.48
C TRP A 58 0.64 -16.35 7.10
N ILE A 59 0.70 -17.40 6.25
CA ILE A 59 1.28 -17.33 4.90
C ILE A 59 0.52 -16.31 4.04
N VAL A 60 -0.81 -16.38 4.02
CA VAL A 60 -1.66 -15.50 3.22
C VAL A 60 -1.49 -14.04 3.68
N ARG A 61 -1.45 -13.79 4.99
CA ARG A 61 -1.18 -12.46 5.55
C ARG A 61 0.24 -11.96 5.26
N ALA A 62 1.23 -12.84 5.25
CA ALA A 62 2.62 -12.50 4.90
C ALA A 62 2.73 -12.02 3.45
N VAL A 63 2.13 -12.76 2.51
CA VAL A 63 2.06 -12.34 1.09
C VAL A 63 1.29 -11.04 0.95
N GLY A 64 0.19 -10.88 1.67
CA GLY A 64 -0.63 -9.69 1.66
C GLY A 64 0.11 -8.41 2.05
N ARG A 65 1.00 -8.48 3.03
CA ARG A 65 1.81 -7.34 3.49
C ARG A 65 2.73 -6.76 2.43
N LEU A 66 3.01 -7.49 1.36
CA LEU A 66 3.81 -6.99 0.24
C LEU A 66 3.06 -5.93 -0.59
N ALA A 67 1.73 -5.85 -0.50
CA ALA A 67 0.91 -4.95 -1.30
C ALA A 67 1.19 -3.47 -0.99
N PHE A 68 1.18 -3.09 0.28
CA PHE A 68 1.27 -1.68 0.68
C PHE A 68 2.57 -1.01 0.22
N PRO A 69 3.78 -1.58 0.41
CA PRO A 69 5.01 -0.99 -0.10
C PRO A 69 5.00 -0.79 -1.62
N MET A 70 4.45 -1.75 -2.37
CA MET A 70 4.32 -1.62 -3.82
C MET A 70 3.37 -0.49 -4.22
N TYR A 71 2.23 -0.33 -3.51
CA TYR A 71 1.33 0.81 -3.75
C TYR A 71 1.97 2.14 -3.37
N CYS A 72 2.72 2.21 -2.28
CA CYS A 72 3.47 3.41 -1.89
C CYS A 72 4.50 3.78 -2.95
N PHE A 73 5.26 2.81 -3.46
CA PHE A 73 6.19 3.03 -4.57
C PHE A 73 5.47 3.54 -5.83
N LEU A 74 4.38 2.90 -6.23
CA LEU A 74 3.58 3.33 -7.39
C LEU A 74 2.96 4.72 -7.19
N LEU A 75 2.64 5.11 -5.95
CA LEU A 75 2.19 6.44 -5.60
C LEU A 75 3.30 7.47 -5.82
N THR A 76 4.53 7.19 -5.37
CA THR A 76 5.69 8.09 -5.59
C THR A 76 6.00 8.25 -7.07
N GLU A 77 5.97 7.16 -7.84
CA GLU A 77 6.13 7.21 -9.30
C GLU A 77 4.99 7.99 -9.98
N GLY A 78 3.74 7.74 -9.55
CA GLY A 78 2.59 8.49 -10.03
C GLY A 78 2.70 9.99 -9.73
N PHE A 79 3.18 10.38 -8.57
CA PHE A 79 3.42 11.77 -8.17
C PHE A 79 4.46 12.44 -9.07
N ARG A 80 5.54 11.74 -9.40
CA ARG A 80 6.64 12.26 -10.26
C ARG A 80 6.21 12.48 -11.70
N TYR A 81 5.40 11.58 -12.26
CA TYR A 81 5.07 11.57 -13.69
C TYR A 81 3.66 12.06 -14.02
N THR A 82 2.86 12.46 -13.02
CA THR A 82 1.52 13.00 -13.28
C THR A 82 1.58 14.37 -13.93
N ARG A 83 0.68 14.61 -14.90
CA ARG A 83 0.50 15.95 -15.50
C ARG A 83 -0.22 16.93 -14.58
N SER A 84 -1.03 16.43 -13.64
CA SER A 84 -1.77 17.24 -12.67
C SER A 84 -1.75 16.56 -11.32
N ARG A 85 -0.97 17.13 -10.39
CA ARG A 85 -0.91 16.69 -8.99
C ARG A 85 -2.23 16.93 -8.28
N GLU A 86 -2.91 18.04 -8.57
CA GLU A 86 -4.23 18.34 -8.00
C GLU A 86 -5.26 17.27 -8.33
N LYS A 87 -5.45 16.94 -9.62
CA LYS A 87 -6.38 15.87 -10.04
C LYS A 87 -6.00 14.52 -9.45
N TYR A 88 -4.71 14.26 -9.24
CA TYR A 88 -4.27 13.02 -8.62
C TYR A 88 -4.66 12.99 -7.13
N GLY A 89 -4.37 14.05 -6.38
CA GLY A 89 -4.77 14.19 -4.98
C GLY A 89 -6.29 14.10 -4.78
N VAL A 90 -7.07 14.81 -5.62
CA VAL A 90 -8.54 14.75 -5.59
C VAL A 90 -9.05 13.33 -5.84
N ASN A 91 -8.48 12.57 -6.78
CA ASN A 91 -8.87 11.17 -7.00
C ASN A 91 -8.57 10.29 -5.76
N LEU A 92 -7.41 10.47 -5.12
CA LEU A 92 -7.09 9.72 -3.89
C LEU A 92 -8.10 10.01 -2.77
N LEU A 93 -8.44 11.30 -2.57
CA LEU A 93 -9.42 11.70 -1.58
C LEU A 93 -10.82 11.17 -1.90
N LEU A 94 -11.27 11.26 -3.16
CA LEU A 94 -12.55 10.70 -3.57
C LEU A 94 -12.65 9.20 -3.29
N PHE A 95 -11.62 8.43 -3.64
CA PHE A 95 -11.62 7.00 -3.36
C PHE A 95 -11.43 6.69 -1.88
N ALA A 96 -10.78 7.55 -1.08
CA ALA A 96 -10.79 7.44 0.37
C ALA A 96 -12.21 7.53 0.92
N LEU A 97 -12.99 8.53 0.48
CA LEU A 97 -14.38 8.72 0.92
C LEU A 97 -15.31 7.60 0.42
N ILE A 98 -15.20 7.19 -0.84
CA ILE A 98 -15.99 6.08 -1.40
C ILE A 98 -15.71 4.77 -0.67
N SER A 99 -14.46 4.52 -0.29
CA SER A 99 -14.04 3.28 0.34
C SER A 99 -14.38 3.21 1.83
N GLU A 100 -14.84 4.32 2.43
CA GLU A 100 -15.12 4.39 3.86
C GLU A 100 -16.29 3.49 4.25
N ILE A 101 -17.35 3.48 3.46
CA ILE A 101 -18.53 2.63 3.71
C ILE A 101 -18.16 1.14 3.64
N PRO A 102 -17.56 0.61 2.56
CA PRO A 102 -17.09 -0.77 2.51
C PRO A 102 -16.14 -1.14 3.65
N TRP A 103 -15.21 -0.23 4.00
CA TRP A 103 -14.26 -0.42 5.08
C TRP A 103 -14.95 -0.58 6.44
N ASN A 104 -15.86 0.34 6.75
CA ASN A 104 -16.58 0.33 8.01
C ASN A 104 -17.48 -0.89 8.16
N LEU A 105 -18.21 -1.27 7.11
CA LEU A 105 -19.04 -2.47 7.08
C LEU A 105 -18.19 -3.74 7.30
N GLU A 106 -17.05 -3.83 6.65
CA GLU A 106 -16.16 -4.99 6.75
C GLU A 106 -15.60 -5.13 8.17
N HIS A 107 -15.23 -4.04 8.83
CA HIS A 107 -14.58 -4.08 10.15
C HIS A 107 -15.54 -4.11 11.33
N SER A 108 -16.74 -3.54 11.22
CA SER A 108 -17.66 -3.37 12.35
C SER A 108 -19.11 -3.81 12.07
N GLY A 109 -19.45 -4.13 10.82
CA GLY A 109 -20.84 -4.33 10.40
C GLY A 109 -21.70 -3.06 10.48
N ARG A 110 -21.10 -1.89 10.70
CA ARG A 110 -21.77 -0.60 10.86
C ARG A 110 -21.21 0.42 9.88
N PHE A 111 -21.93 1.52 9.64
CA PHE A 111 -21.48 2.60 8.76
C PHE A 111 -20.33 3.43 9.33
N PHE A 112 -19.98 3.27 10.61
CA PHE A 112 -18.89 3.98 11.25
C PHE A 112 -17.94 3.02 11.95
N TYR A 113 -16.64 3.24 11.77
CA TYR A 113 -15.58 2.53 12.45
C TYR A 113 -14.49 3.50 12.93
N LYS A 114 -13.71 3.09 13.92
CA LYS A 114 -12.73 3.97 14.58
C LYS A 114 -11.49 4.28 13.74
N THR A 115 -11.20 3.48 12.73
CA THR A 115 -10.03 3.64 11.86
C THR A 115 -10.48 3.84 10.42
N GLN A 116 -9.76 4.70 9.70
CA GLN A 116 -10.04 5.04 8.32
C GLN A 116 -9.27 4.13 7.35
N ASN A 117 -9.77 3.96 6.16
CA ASN A 117 -9.18 3.08 5.15
C ASN A 117 -7.81 3.57 4.62
N VAL A 118 -7.10 2.69 3.94
CA VAL A 118 -5.73 2.92 3.45
C VAL A 118 -5.59 4.10 2.46
N PHE A 119 -6.66 4.47 1.73
CA PHE A 119 -6.60 5.61 0.82
C PHE A 119 -6.38 6.93 1.55
N PHE A 120 -6.83 7.08 2.81
CA PHE A 120 -6.46 8.25 3.63
C PHE A 120 -4.95 8.29 3.90
N THR A 121 -4.32 7.15 4.19
CA THR A 121 -2.85 7.09 4.33
C THR A 121 -2.16 7.49 3.03
N LEU A 122 -2.61 6.97 1.88
CA LEU A 122 -2.05 7.29 0.56
C LEU A 122 -2.25 8.77 0.21
N PHE A 123 -3.42 9.35 0.52
CA PHE A 123 -3.71 10.77 0.31
C PHE A 123 -2.83 11.67 1.17
N LEU A 124 -2.68 11.36 2.47
CA LEU A 124 -1.82 12.12 3.38
C LEU A 124 -0.34 12.00 2.99
N GLY A 125 0.10 10.81 2.58
CA GLY A 125 1.44 10.61 2.03
C GLY A 125 1.67 11.40 0.73
N PHE A 126 0.65 11.48 -0.13
CA PHE A 126 0.67 12.33 -1.32
C PHE A 126 0.81 13.81 -0.94
N LEU A 127 0.06 14.30 0.04
CA LEU A 127 0.16 15.67 0.54
C LEU A 127 1.54 15.94 1.15
N ALA A 128 2.11 14.98 1.88
CA ALA A 128 3.45 15.11 2.43
C ALA A 128 4.51 15.32 1.33
N MET A 129 4.46 14.52 0.25
CA MET A 129 5.33 14.72 -0.92
C MET A 129 5.09 16.08 -1.59
N TYR A 130 3.82 16.49 -1.71
CA TYR A 130 3.45 17.77 -2.33
C TYR A 130 4.02 18.96 -1.56
N PHE A 131 3.85 19.00 -0.24
CA PHE A 131 4.35 20.10 0.58
C PHE A 131 5.88 20.06 0.76
N TYR A 132 6.48 18.87 0.80
CA TYR A 132 7.94 18.71 0.75
C TYR A 132 8.53 19.37 -0.50
N GLU A 133 7.96 19.13 -1.67
CA GLU A 133 8.42 19.76 -2.93
C GLU A 133 8.10 21.27 -2.96
N LYS A 134 6.88 21.64 -2.56
CA LYS A 134 6.42 23.04 -2.61
C LYS A 134 7.26 23.96 -1.74
N TYR A 135 7.67 23.49 -0.57
CA TYR A 135 8.43 24.28 0.40
C TYR A 135 9.90 23.86 0.52
N ARG A 136 10.44 23.26 -0.53
CA ARG A 136 11.84 22.80 -0.56
C ARG A 136 12.86 23.88 -0.15
N ASN A 137 12.60 25.13 -0.50
CA ASN A 137 13.47 26.29 -0.21
C ASN A 137 13.05 27.04 1.07
N ASP A 138 11.99 26.63 1.75
CA ASP A 138 11.51 27.24 3.01
C ASP A 138 11.35 26.15 4.06
N GLN A 139 12.41 25.89 4.80
CA GLN A 139 12.46 24.79 5.79
C GLN A 139 11.40 24.94 6.89
N ARG A 140 11.06 26.19 7.28
CA ARG A 140 10.05 26.43 8.32
C ARG A 140 8.67 26.03 7.83
N LYS A 141 8.25 26.50 6.65
CA LYS A 141 6.96 26.10 6.05
C LYS A 141 6.89 24.61 5.77
N MET A 142 7.98 24.03 5.28
CA MET A 142 8.08 22.58 5.07
C MET A 142 7.85 21.83 6.38
N PHE A 143 8.58 22.19 7.45
CA PHE A 143 8.46 21.52 8.75
C PHE A 143 7.04 21.58 9.31
N PHE A 144 6.42 22.78 9.38
CA PHE A 144 5.07 22.92 9.92
C PHE A 144 4.01 22.23 9.06
N SER A 145 4.17 22.25 7.73
CA SER A 145 3.25 21.52 6.84
C SER A 145 3.33 20.02 7.04
N LEU A 146 4.53 19.46 7.14
CA LEU A 146 4.72 18.04 7.40
C LEU A 146 4.20 17.66 8.79
N LEU A 147 4.53 18.46 9.81
CA LEU A 147 4.04 18.26 11.17
C LEU A 147 2.50 18.21 11.20
N ALA A 148 1.83 19.15 10.55
CA ALA A 148 0.37 19.17 10.45
C ALA A 148 -0.18 17.88 9.81
N ILE A 149 0.43 17.40 8.71
CA ILE A 149 0.01 16.16 8.05
C ILE A 149 0.20 14.95 8.97
N PHE A 150 1.32 14.87 9.70
CA PHE A 150 1.55 13.79 10.65
C PHE A 150 0.53 13.82 11.80
N VAL A 151 0.22 14.99 12.35
CA VAL A 151 -0.81 15.16 13.37
C VAL A 151 -2.18 14.71 12.84
N VAL A 152 -2.55 15.15 11.62
CA VAL A 152 -3.81 14.74 10.98
C VAL A 152 -3.85 13.22 10.79
N SER A 153 -2.74 12.57 10.41
CA SER A 153 -2.69 11.11 10.23
C SER A 153 -2.91 10.34 11.54
N ILE A 154 -2.44 10.89 12.66
CA ILE A 154 -2.67 10.31 13.99
C ILE A 154 -4.13 10.48 14.42
N VAL A 155 -4.69 11.68 14.24
CA VAL A 155 -6.09 11.98 14.60
C VAL A 155 -7.08 11.17 13.79
N LEU A 156 -6.88 11.07 12.47
CA LEU A 156 -7.74 10.29 11.57
C LEU A 156 -7.62 8.77 11.79
N ARG A 157 -6.54 8.31 12.44
CA ARG A 157 -6.30 6.87 12.65
C ARG A 157 -6.41 6.06 11.36
N SER A 158 -5.82 6.56 10.27
CA SER A 158 -5.80 5.83 9.00
C SER A 158 -5.03 4.51 9.13
N ASP A 159 -5.34 3.52 8.30
CA ASP A 159 -4.92 2.10 8.44
C ASP A 159 -3.41 1.94 8.76
N TYR A 160 -2.52 2.61 8.00
CA TYR A 160 -1.08 2.62 8.30
C TYR A 160 -0.62 3.83 9.12
N GLY A 161 -1.51 4.79 9.42
CA GLY A 161 -1.25 5.95 10.25
C GLY A 161 -0.03 6.76 9.83
N SER A 162 0.61 7.39 10.82
CA SER A 162 1.82 8.21 10.61
C SER A 162 3.01 7.42 10.06
N LYS A 163 3.13 6.12 10.40
CA LYS A 163 4.17 5.24 9.84
C LYS A 163 4.04 5.09 8.32
N GLY A 164 2.82 4.91 7.82
CA GLY A 164 2.56 4.82 6.39
C GLY A 164 2.86 6.13 5.66
N VAL A 165 2.47 7.27 6.23
CA VAL A 165 2.80 8.60 5.68
C VAL A 165 4.31 8.82 5.64
N GLY A 166 5.02 8.51 6.74
CA GLY A 166 6.47 8.59 6.81
C GLY A 166 7.17 7.68 5.82
N PHE A 167 6.67 6.45 5.65
CA PHE A 167 7.19 5.50 4.67
C PHE A 167 7.06 6.02 3.22
N ILE A 168 5.90 6.58 2.84
CA ILE A 168 5.69 7.17 1.51
C ILE A 168 6.67 8.32 1.27
N LEU A 169 6.79 9.24 2.24
CA LEU A 169 7.72 10.37 2.13
C LEU A 169 9.17 9.89 2.06
N PHE A 170 9.55 8.89 2.87
CA PHE A 170 10.88 8.28 2.84
C PHE A 170 11.19 7.64 1.47
N LEU A 171 10.28 6.84 0.91
CA LEU A 171 10.46 6.27 -0.44
C LEU A 171 10.69 7.36 -1.50
N TYR A 172 9.97 8.46 -1.39
CA TYR A 172 10.11 9.59 -2.30
C TYR A 172 11.47 10.29 -2.16
N MET A 173 11.92 10.52 -0.93
CA MET A 173 13.22 11.16 -0.65
C MET A 173 14.39 10.27 -1.07
N MET A 174 14.28 8.95 -0.82
CA MET A 174 15.34 7.96 -1.11
C MET A 174 15.24 7.33 -2.50
N LYS A 175 14.47 7.92 -3.41
CA LYS A 175 14.24 7.37 -4.77
C LYS A 175 15.52 7.06 -5.56
N ASP A 176 16.58 7.83 -5.34
CA ASP A 176 17.86 7.71 -6.04
C ASP A 176 18.86 6.84 -5.26
N HIS A 177 18.57 6.48 -4.01
CA HIS A 177 19.40 5.66 -3.12
C HIS A 177 18.77 4.28 -2.85
N ARG A 178 18.72 3.42 -3.86
CA ARG A 178 17.97 2.15 -3.86
C ARG A 178 18.25 1.24 -2.67
N ALA A 179 19.53 0.92 -2.42
CA ALA A 179 19.89 0.02 -1.33
C ALA A 179 19.41 0.56 0.04
N VAL A 180 19.62 1.86 0.30
CA VAL A 180 19.13 2.50 1.53
C VAL A 180 17.60 2.48 1.58
N ARG A 181 16.93 2.80 0.47
CA ARG A 181 15.48 2.75 0.35
C ARG A 181 14.92 1.37 0.69
N ASP A 182 15.51 0.31 0.17
CA ASP A 182 15.01 -1.04 0.31
C ASP A 182 15.25 -1.59 1.72
N ILE A 183 16.47 -1.43 2.26
CA ILE A 183 16.83 -1.92 3.60
C ILE A 183 16.12 -1.10 4.67
N VAL A 184 16.30 0.22 4.69
CA VAL A 184 15.70 1.08 5.71
C VAL A 184 14.18 1.13 5.53
N GLY A 185 13.68 1.17 4.29
CA GLY A 185 12.26 1.14 3.99
C GLY A 185 11.55 -0.09 4.55
N SER A 186 12.18 -1.26 4.49
CA SER A 186 11.60 -2.47 5.07
C SER A 186 11.40 -2.37 6.58
N CYS A 187 12.22 -1.59 7.29
CA CYS A 187 12.14 -1.40 8.73
C CYS A 187 11.02 -0.45 9.18
N PHE A 188 10.43 0.36 8.28
CA PHE A 188 9.32 1.26 8.62
C PHE A 188 8.04 0.53 9.01
N LEU A 189 7.83 -0.66 8.44
CA LEU A 189 6.61 -1.42 8.59
C LEU A 189 6.83 -2.64 9.48
N SER A 190 5.74 -3.18 10.02
CA SER A 190 5.78 -4.39 10.82
C SER A 190 6.29 -5.57 9.97
N ASN A 191 7.15 -6.40 10.53
CA ASN A 191 7.79 -7.56 9.90
C ASN A 191 8.74 -7.22 8.73
N PRO A 192 9.87 -6.55 9.02
CA PRO A 192 10.86 -6.17 8.01
C PRO A 192 11.33 -7.32 7.12
N GLY A 193 11.49 -8.52 7.68
CA GLY A 193 11.89 -9.72 6.95
C GLY A 193 10.90 -10.18 5.87
N ILE A 194 9.62 -9.80 5.99
CA ILE A 194 8.62 -10.03 4.94
C ILE A 194 8.57 -8.84 3.98
N VAL A 195 8.54 -7.63 4.53
CA VAL A 195 8.41 -6.39 3.76
C VAL A 195 9.54 -6.22 2.75
N ILE A 196 10.75 -6.68 3.05
CA ILE A 196 11.91 -6.60 2.15
C ILE A 196 11.62 -7.27 0.79
N PHE A 197 10.82 -8.35 0.76
CA PHE A 197 10.46 -9.02 -0.50
C PHE A 197 9.56 -8.18 -1.40
N SER A 198 8.90 -7.14 -0.90
CA SER A 198 8.14 -6.20 -1.73
C SER A 198 9.05 -5.36 -2.64
N PHE A 199 10.33 -5.20 -2.27
CA PHE A 199 11.29 -4.47 -3.07
C PHE A 199 11.80 -5.28 -4.28
N VAL A 200 11.66 -6.60 -4.29
CA VAL A 200 12.01 -7.42 -5.46
C VAL A 200 11.27 -6.95 -6.71
N PRO A 201 9.91 -6.93 -6.76
CA PRO A 201 9.20 -6.40 -7.94
C PRO A 201 9.45 -4.90 -8.16
N ILE A 202 9.73 -4.11 -7.11
CA ILE A 202 10.08 -2.69 -7.23
C ILE A 202 11.43 -2.52 -7.95
N GLU A 203 12.45 -3.33 -7.62
CA GLU A 203 13.75 -3.30 -8.30
C GLU A 203 13.68 -3.83 -9.76
N MET A 204 12.72 -4.70 -10.05
CA MET A 204 12.42 -5.16 -11.41
C MET A 204 11.67 -4.12 -12.26
N TYR A 205 11.34 -2.95 -11.72
CA TYR A 205 10.59 -1.91 -12.42
C TYR A 205 11.42 -1.29 -13.55
N ASN A 206 10.84 -1.28 -14.75
CA ASN A 206 11.48 -0.81 -15.99
C ASN A 206 11.14 0.64 -16.38
N SER A 207 10.57 1.42 -15.45
CA SER A 207 10.15 2.82 -15.65
C SER A 207 9.06 3.01 -16.74
N LYS A 208 8.46 1.94 -17.26
CA LYS A 208 7.37 2.01 -18.23
C LYS A 208 6.03 1.89 -17.55
N ARG A 209 5.05 2.70 -17.99
CA ARG A 209 3.69 2.69 -17.44
C ARG A 209 2.98 1.33 -17.59
N GLY A 210 3.18 0.66 -18.73
CA GLY A 210 2.55 -0.61 -19.04
C GLY A 210 1.16 -0.45 -19.70
N PHE A 211 0.28 -1.46 -19.53
CA PHE A 211 -0.98 -1.59 -20.26
C PHE A 211 -2.17 -0.82 -19.67
N ILE A 212 -2.13 -0.44 -18.38
CA ILE A 212 -3.20 0.37 -17.75
C ILE A 212 -3.03 1.84 -18.16
N ARG A 213 -3.50 2.19 -19.37
CA ARG A 213 -3.31 3.52 -19.98
C ARG A 213 -4.59 4.34 -20.08
N THR A 214 -5.74 3.67 -20.25
CA THR A 214 -7.03 4.33 -20.45
C THR A 214 -7.62 4.86 -19.14
N LYS A 215 -8.50 5.87 -19.23
CA LYS A 215 -9.23 6.39 -18.07
C LYS A 215 -10.10 5.31 -17.40
N PRO A 216 -10.90 4.51 -18.14
CA PRO A 216 -11.69 3.45 -17.54
C PRO A 216 -10.86 2.42 -16.77
N ALA A 217 -9.76 1.94 -17.36
CA ALA A 217 -8.88 0.99 -16.70
C ALA A 217 -8.27 1.55 -15.40
N LYS A 218 -7.95 2.85 -15.38
CA LYS A 218 -7.47 3.53 -14.17
C LYS A 218 -8.54 3.55 -13.08
N TYR A 219 -9.78 3.93 -13.39
CA TYR A 219 -10.86 4.00 -12.41
C TYR A 219 -11.30 2.61 -11.94
N LEU A 220 -11.32 1.62 -12.82
CA LEU A 220 -11.54 0.22 -12.44
C LEU A 220 -10.52 -0.23 -11.38
N PHE A 221 -9.26 0.18 -11.55
CA PHE A 221 -8.19 -0.14 -10.60
C PHE A 221 -8.39 0.52 -9.23
N TYR A 222 -8.88 1.76 -9.19
CA TYR A 222 -9.24 2.41 -7.93
C TYR A 222 -10.48 1.75 -7.30
N ALA A 223 -11.50 1.41 -8.10
CA ALA A 223 -12.71 0.77 -7.64
C ALA A 223 -12.48 -0.66 -7.13
N ALA A 224 -11.43 -1.33 -7.59
CA ALA A 224 -11.10 -2.68 -7.13
C ALA A 224 -10.98 -2.76 -5.59
N TYR A 225 -10.47 -1.69 -4.93
CA TYR A 225 -10.33 -1.68 -3.48
C TYR A 225 -11.68 -1.67 -2.74
N PRO A 226 -12.59 -0.70 -2.91
CA PRO A 226 -13.88 -0.73 -2.21
C PRO A 226 -14.75 -1.92 -2.64
N VAL A 227 -14.67 -2.35 -3.89
CA VAL A 227 -15.51 -3.44 -4.41
C VAL A 227 -15.13 -4.78 -3.78
N HIS A 228 -13.84 -5.16 -3.74
CA HIS A 228 -13.47 -6.45 -3.16
C HIS A 228 -13.72 -6.50 -1.64
N ILE A 229 -13.54 -5.39 -0.91
CA ILE A 229 -13.86 -5.31 0.52
C ILE A 229 -15.36 -5.56 0.73
N LEU A 230 -16.21 -4.91 -0.09
CA LEU A 230 -17.66 -5.09 0.00
C LEU A 230 -18.07 -6.55 -0.33
N ILE A 231 -17.46 -7.15 -1.35
CA ILE A 231 -17.67 -8.57 -1.68
C ILE A 231 -17.29 -9.46 -0.50
N LEU A 232 -16.13 -9.22 0.12
CA LEU A 232 -15.68 -10.01 1.27
C LEU A 232 -16.61 -9.85 2.48
N TYR A 233 -17.13 -8.64 2.71
CA TYR A 233 -18.15 -8.40 3.73
C TYR A 233 -19.39 -9.29 3.54
N PHE A 234 -19.94 -9.33 2.31
CA PHE A 234 -21.11 -10.17 2.02
C PHE A 234 -20.79 -11.67 2.11
N ILE A 235 -19.64 -12.11 1.59
CA ILE A 235 -19.22 -13.53 1.71
C ILE A 235 -19.06 -13.89 3.19
N ARG A 236 -18.39 -13.05 3.99
CA ARG A 236 -18.23 -13.31 5.42
C ARG A 236 -19.57 -13.44 6.15
N ASN A 237 -20.51 -12.55 5.86
CA ASN A 237 -21.84 -12.60 6.47
C ASN A 237 -22.61 -13.86 6.05
N ALA A 238 -22.52 -14.28 4.80
CA ALA A 238 -23.16 -15.48 4.31
C ALA A 238 -22.56 -16.75 4.91
N VAL A 239 -21.23 -16.79 5.14
CA VAL A 239 -20.53 -17.98 5.65
C VAL A 239 -20.60 -18.06 7.18
N TYR A 240 -20.52 -16.95 7.88
CA TYR A 240 -20.36 -16.92 9.35
C TYR A 240 -21.57 -16.34 10.11
N GLY A 241 -22.62 -15.88 9.42
CA GLY A 241 -23.88 -15.46 10.02
C GLY A 241 -23.79 -14.22 10.91
N TYR A 242 -23.39 -13.07 10.33
CA TYR A 242 -23.37 -11.78 11.04
C TYR A 242 -24.58 -10.96 10.72
#